data_27723cbca904743e8f77dec04b8c5d45
#
_entry.id   27723cbca904743e8f77dec04b8c5d45
#
_cell.length_a   1.000
_cell.length_b   1.000
_cell.length_c   1.000
_cell.angle_alpha   90.00
_cell.angle_beta   90.00
_cell.angle_gamma   90.00
#
_symmetry.space_group_name_H-M   'P 1'
#
loop_
_entity.id
_entity.type
_entity.pdbx_description
1 polymer ?
#
loop_
_entity_poly.entity_id
_entity_poly.type
_entity_poly.pdbx_seq_one_letter_code
_entity_poly.pdbx_strand_id
1 'polypeptide(L)'
;MMYDWANSAHSVIVVTILPIFFDTVAGYTADSVSSMSTWGFATSLAMAIVALSAPFLGVFGDIRGMRKKLFTAFMLIGVVSVAGLSFTPFMDFTASPDAAGRVAAIVLVLYITSTIGFDASCIYYDAFLTDVTTEDRMDSVSTLGYGLGYIGGSTIPLLIFLIMNAVGVPMLTCLGFIFGLTAVWWLVFSVPLVKNCEQTSGKPYKKGDVGASIKNVFTTMKEIGADKPMLIYIISYFFYIDGVHTIISMSTSYGTNLGLDSAGMLLALLLVQVL
;
A
#
# COMPACT_ATOMS: atom_id res chain seq x y z
N MET A 1 -9.81 11.88 5.24
CA MET A 1 -9.60 11.73 6.70
C MET A 1 -9.85 10.31 7.20
N MET A 2 -11.10 9.78 7.21
CA MET A 2 -11.33 8.41 7.74
C MET A 2 -10.68 7.31 6.90
N TYR A 3 -10.50 7.54 5.61
CA TYR A 3 -9.80 6.58 4.76
C TYR A 3 -8.28 6.61 4.96
N ASP A 4 -7.69 7.76 5.24
CA ASP A 4 -6.27 7.83 5.65
C ASP A 4 -6.03 7.05 6.95
N TRP A 5 -6.96 7.21 7.92
CA TRP A 5 -6.97 6.40 9.12
C TRP A 5 -7.09 4.90 8.83
N ALA A 6 -7.87 4.52 7.81
CA ALA A 6 -8.08 3.14 7.41
C ALA A 6 -6.84 2.53 6.76
N ASN A 7 -6.30 3.20 5.74
CA ASN A 7 -5.26 2.65 4.88
C ASN A 7 -3.86 2.73 5.47
N SER A 8 -3.61 3.67 6.39
CA SER A 8 -2.30 3.81 7.04
C SER A 8 -1.92 2.59 7.88
N ALA A 9 -2.89 1.82 8.39
CA ALA A 9 -2.62 0.54 9.04
C ALA A 9 -1.97 -0.47 8.06
N HIS A 10 -2.49 -0.56 6.82
CA HIS A 10 -1.88 -1.38 5.79
C HIS A 10 -0.46 -0.90 5.48
N SER A 11 -0.30 0.39 5.23
CA SER A 11 1.00 0.96 4.88
C SER A 11 2.07 0.60 5.91
N VAL A 12 1.83 0.82 7.20
CA VAL A 12 2.83 0.54 8.22
C VAL A 12 3.04 -0.97 8.44
N ILE A 13 1.98 -1.75 8.56
CA ILE A 13 2.11 -3.18 8.91
C ILE A 13 2.71 -3.99 7.76
N VAL A 14 2.26 -3.75 6.53
CA VAL A 14 2.74 -4.48 5.35
C VAL A 14 4.17 -4.07 4.97
N VAL A 15 4.54 -2.80 5.16
CA VAL A 15 5.89 -2.32 4.82
C VAL A 15 6.90 -2.65 5.92
N THR A 16 6.50 -2.73 7.20
CA THR A 16 7.45 -2.91 8.31
C THR A 16 7.51 -4.33 8.84
N ILE A 17 6.37 -4.97 9.06
CA ILE A 17 6.30 -6.27 9.73
C ILE A 17 6.35 -7.43 8.75
N LEU A 18 5.69 -7.29 7.60
CA LEU A 18 5.64 -8.37 6.61
C LEU A 18 7.01 -8.75 6.03
N PRO A 19 7.96 -7.81 5.75
CA PRO A 19 9.31 -8.18 5.32
C PRO A 19 10.06 -9.05 6.34
N ILE A 20 9.91 -8.78 7.65
CA ILE A 20 10.51 -9.58 8.72
C ILE A 20 9.95 -11.01 8.71
N PHE A 21 8.65 -11.15 8.56
CA PHE A 21 8.01 -12.46 8.45
C PHE A 21 8.44 -13.19 7.18
N PHE A 22 8.45 -12.50 6.03
CA PHE A 22 8.92 -13.07 4.77
C PHE A 22 10.35 -13.58 4.88
N ASP A 23 11.24 -12.80 5.48
CA ASP A 23 12.65 -13.15 5.69
C ASP A 23 12.79 -14.41 6.57
N THR A 24 11.96 -14.50 7.62
CA THR A 24 11.88 -15.69 8.47
C THR A 24 11.47 -16.93 7.67
N VAL A 25 10.45 -16.84 6.82
CA VAL A 25 9.99 -17.97 5.99
C VAL A 25 11.03 -18.34 4.94
N ALA A 26 11.60 -17.34 4.26
CA ALA A 26 12.62 -17.54 3.22
C ALA A 26 13.89 -18.22 3.76
N GLY A 27 14.23 -17.99 5.04
CA GLY A 27 15.35 -18.65 5.70
C GLY A 27 15.25 -20.18 5.77
N TYR A 28 14.07 -20.76 5.60
CA TYR A 28 13.85 -22.22 5.53
C TYR A 28 13.86 -22.78 4.10
N THR A 29 14.04 -21.95 3.07
CA THR A 29 14.12 -22.43 1.68
C THR A 29 15.45 -23.07 1.37
N ALA A 30 15.48 -23.99 0.39
CA ALA A 30 16.71 -24.65 -0.04
C ALA A 30 17.60 -23.75 -0.93
N ASP A 31 17.03 -22.72 -1.53
CA ASP A 31 17.73 -21.84 -2.45
C ASP A 31 18.39 -20.69 -1.71
N SER A 32 19.66 -20.43 -2.06
CA SER A 32 20.45 -19.32 -1.50
C SER A 32 20.09 -17.93 -2.05
N VAL A 33 18.93 -17.80 -2.69
CA VAL A 33 18.45 -16.50 -3.17
C VAL A 33 18.20 -15.60 -1.97
N SER A 34 18.86 -14.44 -1.94
CA SER A 34 18.67 -13.45 -0.87
C SER A 34 17.19 -13.08 -0.77
N SER A 35 16.60 -13.29 0.41
CA SER A 35 15.22 -12.89 0.71
C SER A 35 14.98 -11.42 0.39
N MET A 36 15.96 -10.56 0.67
CA MET A 36 15.94 -9.13 0.35
C MET A 36 15.81 -8.87 -1.17
N SER A 37 16.55 -9.61 -2.01
CA SER A 37 16.45 -9.46 -3.47
C SER A 37 15.07 -9.86 -3.99
N THR A 38 14.53 -10.95 -3.46
CA THR A 38 13.19 -11.44 -3.82
C THR A 38 12.11 -10.47 -3.37
N TRP A 39 12.22 -9.92 -2.16
CA TRP A 39 11.34 -8.89 -1.65
C TRP A 39 11.39 -7.62 -2.51
N GLY A 40 12.60 -7.14 -2.84
CA GLY A 40 12.78 -5.97 -3.69
C GLY A 40 12.22 -6.16 -5.10
N PHE A 41 12.37 -7.38 -5.67
CA PHE A 41 11.76 -7.70 -6.97
C PHE A 41 10.22 -7.69 -6.88
N ALA A 42 9.63 -8.27 -5.84
CA ALA A 42 8.19 -8.27 -5.64
C ALA A 42 7.63 -6.85 -5.46
N THR A 43 8.31 -6.01 -4.69
CA THR A 43 7.98 -4.59 -4.52
C THR A 43 8.04 -3.84 -5.85
N SER A 44 9.13 -4.02 -6.60
CA SER A 44 9.30 -3.40 -7.93
C SER A 44 8.23 -3.84 -8.91
N LEU A 45 7.86 -5.13 -8.88
CA LEU A 45 6.79 -5.66 -9.75
C LEU A 45 5.43 -5.05 -9.41
N ALA A 46 5.08 -4.96 -8.11
CA ALA A 46 3.83 -4.34 -7.68
C ALA A 46 3.77 -2.88 -8.13
N MET A 47 4.82 -2.10 -7.89
CA MET A 47 4.91 -0.70 -8.29
C MET A 47 4.85 -0.51 -9.81
N ALA A 48 5.52 -1.37 -10.57
CA ALA A 48 5.46 -1.32 -12.04
C ALA A 48 4.04 -1.56 -12.57
N ILE A 49 3.32 -2.54 -12.01
CA ILE A 49 1.92 -2.81 -12.38
C ILE A 49 1.04 -1.59 -12.09
N VAL A 50 1.17 -0.98 -10.91
CA VAL A 50 0.42 0.22 -10.53
C VAL A 50 0.78 1.38 -11.45
N ALA A 51 2.06 1.68 -11.65
CA ALA A 51 2.52 2.80 -12.47
C ALA A 51 2.02 2.69 -13.91
N LEU A 52 2.09 1.51 -14.51
CA LEU A 52 1.61 1.28 -15.87
C LEU A 52 0.08 1.33 -15.99
N SER A 53 -0.64 0.93 -14.94
CA SER A 53 -2.11 0.94 -14.94
C SER A 53 -2.71 2.29 -14.53
N ALA A 54 -2.01 3.11 -13.74
CA ALA A 54 -2.52 4.34 -13.16
C ALA A 54 -3.14 5.32 -14.16
N PRO A 55 -2.55 5.62 -15.35
CA PRO A 55 -3.17 6.51 -16.32
C PRO A 55 -4.51 5.98 -16.85
N PHE A 56 -4.63 4.66 -17.01
CA PHE A 56 -5.87 4.02 -17.46
C PHE A 56 -6.92 4.00 -16.35
N LEU A 57 -6.51 3.69 -15.12
CA LEU A 57 -7.37 3.72 -13.94
C LEU A 57 -7.95 5.12 -13.73
N GLY A 58 -7.15 6.18 -13.90
CA GLY A 58 -7.60 7.57 -13.86
C GLY A 58 -8.72 7.87 -14.86
N VAL A 59 -8.56 7.44 -16.12
CA VAL A 59 -9.59 7.62 -17.16
C VAL A 59 -10.93 6.98 -16.76
N PHE A 60 -10.88 5.77 -16.18
CA PHE A 60 -12.11 5.12 -15.71
C PHE A 60 -12.72 5.83 -14.49
N GLY A 61 -11.88 6.41 -13.62
CA GLY A 61 -12.32 7.20 -12.46
C GLY A 61 -13.05 8.50 -12.83
N ASP A 62 -12.77 9.05 -14.02
CA ASP A 62 -13.43 10.25 -14.53
C ASP A 62 -14.84 9.99 -15.11
N ILE A 63 -15.20 8.74 -15.29
CA ILE A 63 -16.56 8.36 -15.68
C ILE A 63 -17.48 8.50 -14.47
N ARG A 64 -18.57 9.23 -14.64
CA ARG A 64 -19.54 9.49 -13.57
C ARG A 64 -20.10 8.20 -12.97
N GLY A 65 -19.99 8.06 -11.65
CA GLY A 65 -20.46 6.90 -10.89
C GLY A 65 -19.52 5.69 -10.90
N MET A 66 -18.36 5.76 -11.60
CA MET A 66 -17.37 4.69 -11.63
C MET A 66 -16.33 4.80 -10.50
N ARG A 67 -15.95 6.01 -10.09
CA ARG A 67 -14.92 6.28 -9.08
C ARG A 67 -15.14 5.48 -7.80
N LYS A 68 -16.35 5.55 -7.23
CA LYS A 68 -16.71 4.84 -6.00
C LYS A 68 -16.69 3.32 -6.16
N LYS A 69 -17.14 2.80 -7.31
CA LYS A 69 -17.14 1.36 -7.60
C LYS A 69 -15.72 0.82 -7.70
N LEU A 70 -14.87 1.52 -8.44
CA LEU A 70 -13.47 1.15 -8.63
C LEU A 70 -12.67 1.27 -7.33
N PHE A 71 -12.86 2.37 -6.58
CA PHE A 71 -12.33 2.50 -5.23
C PHE A 71 -12.67 1.29 -4.36
N THR A 72 -13.96 0.96 -4.28
CA THR A 72 -14.44 -0.15 -3.45
C THR A 72 -13.87 -1.49 -3.92
N ALA A 73 -13.81 -1.73 -5.23
CA ALA A 73 -13.27 -2.98 -5.77
C ALA A 73 -11.78 -3.15 -5.42
N PHE A 74 -10.94 -2.14 -5.65
CA PHE A 74 -9.51 -2.21 -5.35
C PHE A 74 -9.23 -2.26 -3.84
N MET A 75 -9.97 -1.49 -3.05
CA MET A 75 -9.91 -1.56 -1.60
C MET A 75 -10.25 -2.96 -1.09
N LEU A 76 -11.30 -3.61 -1.62
CA LEU A 76 -11.65 -4.98 -1.23
C LEU A 76 -10.61 -6.01 -1.67
N ILE A 77 -10.00 -5.86 -2.86
CA ILE A 77 -8.87 -6.70 -3.28
C ILE A 77 -7.74 -6.60 -2.25
N GLY A 78 -7.35 -5.39 -1.84
CA GLY A 78 -6.34 -5.16 -0.83
C GLY A 78 -6.71 -5.79 0.51
N VAL A 79 -7.91 -5.53 1.02
CA VAL A 79 -8.41 -6.06 2.30
C VAL A 79 -8.43 -7.59 2.31
N VAL A 80 -8.93 -8.23 1.25
CA VAL A 80 -8.98 -9.70 1.15
C VAL A 80 -7.57 -10.28 1.10
N SER A 81 -6.64 -9.63 0.41
CA SER A 81 -5.23 -10.06 0.36
C SER A 81 -4.57 -9.99 1.75
N VAL A 82 -4.78 -8.89 2.49
CA VAL A 82 -4.27 -8.75 3.86
C VAL A 82 -4.94 -9.74 4.82
N ALA A 83 -6.24 -9.98 4.66
CA ALA A 83 -6.93 -11.04 5.41
C ALA A 83 -6.33 -12.42 5.11
N GLY A 84 -5.95 -12.68 3.85
CA GLY A 84 -5.22 -13.89 3.46
C GLY A 84 -3.87 -14.02 4.16
N LEU A 85 -3.12 -12.90 4.29
CA LEU A 85 -1.85 -12.88 5.02
C LEU A 85 -1.99 -13.32 6.48
N SER A 86 -3.14 -13.09 7.13
CA SER A 86 -3.34 -13.47 8.54
C SER A 86 -3.27 -14.97 8.79
N PHE A 87 -3.46 -15.80 7.77
CA PHE A 87 -3.38 -17.25 7.86
C PHE A 87 -1.97 -17.79 7.60
N THR A 88 -1.12 -17.03 6.91
CA THR A 88 0.21 -17.50 6.50
C THR A 88 1.16 -17.83 7.65
N PRO A 89 1.15 -17.15 8.81
CA PRO A 89 1.98 -17.52 9.96
C PRO A 89 1.63 -18.90 10.56
N PHE A 90 0.43 -19.40 10.32
CA PHE A 90 -0.04 -20.70 10.83
C PHE A 90 0.14 -21.83 9.81
N MET A 91 0.67 -21.54 8.63
CA MET A 91 1.04 -22.57 7.65
C MET A 91 2.36 -23.23 8.07
N ASP A 92 2.48 -24.54 7.84
CA ASP A 92 3.69 -25.26 8.19
C ASP A 92 4.80 -25.01 7.14
N PHE A 93 5.60 -23.97 7.39
CA PHE A 93 6.77 -23.62 6.56
C PHE A 93 8.07 -24.25 7.09
N THR A 94 8.02 -24.93 8.25
CA THR A 94 9.20 -25.57 8.86
C THR A 94 9.33 -27.03 8.47
N ALA A 95 8.30 -27.65 7.91
CA ALA A 95 8.26 -29.07 7.57
C ALA A 95 9.28 -29.48 6.48
N SER A 96 9.53 -28.60 5.51
CA SER A 96 10.51 -28.84 4.44
C SER A 96 10.84 -27.54 3.71
N PRO A 97 12.00 -27.47 3.00
CA PRO A 97 12.33 -26.33 2.13
C PRO A 97 11.26 -26.05 1.07
N ASP A 98 10.64 -27.09 0.51
CA ASP A 98 9.53 -26.91 -0.45
C ASP A 98 8.28 -26.33 0.20
N ALA A 99 7.98 -26.70 1.45
CA ALA A 99 6.88 -26.10 2.19
C ALA A 99 7.13 -24.63 2.46
N ALA A 100 8.34 -24.25 2.88
CA ALA A 100 8.76 -22.86 3.03
C ALA A 100 8.64 -22.09 1.72
N GLY A 101 9.12 -22.64 0.62
CA GLY A 101 9.01 -22.03 -0.72
C GLY A 101 7.57 -21.75 -1.14
N ARG A 102 6.65 -22.69 -0.86
CA ARG A 102 5.22 -22.47 -1.14
C ARG A 102 4.61 -21.35 -0.29
N VAL A 103 4.93 -21.31 1.01
CA VAL A 103 4.43 -20.27 1.91
C VAL A 103 5.02 -18.91 1.51
N ALA A 104 6.33 -18.85 1.20
CA ALA A 104 6.97 -17.63 0.70
C ALA A 104 6.29 -17.11 -0.58
N ALA A 105 6.00 -18.00 -1.54
CA ALA A 105 5.29 -17.63 -2.77
C ALA A 105 3.86 -17.09 -2.48
N ILE A 106 3.12 -17.71 -1.57
CA ILE A 106 1.79 -17.23 -1.15
C ILE A 106 1.90 -15.84 -0.52
N VAL A 107 2.86 -15.63 0.38
CA VAL A 107 3.10 -14.33 1.02
C VAL A 107 3.39 -13.26 -0.03
N LEU A 108 4.25 -13.54 -1.02
CA LEU A 108 4.58 -12.59 -2.09
C LEU A 108 3.39 -12.27 -2.98
N VAL A 109 2.58 -13.26 -3.36
CA VAL A 109 1.37 -13.03 -4.17
C VAL A 109 0.37 -12.16 -3.40
N LEU A 110 0.13 -12.46 -2.12
CA LEU A 110 -0.77 -11.68 -1.28
C LEU A 110 -0.22 -10.26 -1.03
N TYR A 111 1.10 -10.11 -0.86
CA TYR A 111 1.75 -8.81 -0.76
C TYR A 111 1.56 -7.99 -2.03
N ILE A 112 1.90 -8.53 -3.20
CA ILE A 112 1.76 -7.83 -4.49
C ILE A 112 0.30 -7.42 -4.72
N THR A 113 -0.65 -8.33 -4.51
CA THR A 113 -2.08 -8.05 -4.71
C THR A 113 -2.62 -7.04 -3.70
N SER A 114 -2.16 -7.07 -2.43
CA SER A 114 -2.55 -6.08 -1.42
C SER A 114 -2.01 -4.69 -1.76
N THR A 115 -0.77 -4.60 -2.23
CA THR A 115 -0.13 -3.34 -2.64
C THR A 115 -0.82 -2.74 -3.86
N ILE A 116 -1.11 -3.56 -4.88
CA ILE A 116 -1.88 -3.09 -6.05
C ILE A 116 -3.27 -2.59 -5.61
N GLY A 117 -3.95 -3.33 -4.74
CA GLY A 117 -5.25 -2.92 -4.20
C GLY A 117 -5.18 -1.60 -3.42
N PHE A 118 -4.15 -1.43 -2.60
CA PHE A 118 -3.88 -0.22 -1.83
C PHE A 118 -3.64 0.97 -2.76
N ASP A 119 -2.62 0.91 -3.62
CA ASP A 119 -2.23 2.03 -4.47
C ASP A 119 -3.33 2.40 -5.48
N ALA A 120 -3.96 1.42 -6.12
CA ALA A 120 -5.06 1.67 -7.04
C ALA A 120 -6.27 2.29 -6.33
N SER A 121 -6.57 1.91 -5.08
CA SER A 121 -7.63 2.54 -4.31
C SER A 121 -7.28 3.98 -3.92
N CYS A 122 -6.01 4.28 -3.64
CA CYS A 122 -5.54 5.63 -3.35
C CYS A 122 -5.71 6.57 -4.55
N ILE A 123 -5.50 6.12 -5.79
CA ILE A 123 -5.77 6.92 -7.01
C ILE A 123 -7.20 7.47 -7.01
N TYR A 124 -8.17 6.64 -6.65
CA TYR A 124 -9.57 7.07 -6.60
C TYR A 124 -9.92 7.85 -5.35
N TYR A 125 -9.27 7.53 -4.23
CA TYR A 125 -9.43 8.27 -2.98
C TYR A 125 -8.98 9.73 -3.13
N ASP A 126 -7.79 9.95 -3.68
CA ASP A 126 -7.25 11.29 -3.91
C ASP A 126 -8.16 12.08 -4.86
N ALA A 127 -8.73 11.44 -5.87
CA ALA A 127 -9.66 12.07 -6.77
C ALA A 127 -10.99 12.50 -6.09
N PHE A 128 -11.40 11.88 -4.97
CA PHE A 128 -12.56 12.32 -4.20
C PHE A 128 -12.34 13.64 -3.46
N LEU A 129 -11.11 14.10 -3.30
CA LEU A 129 -10.82 15.36 -2.62
C LEU A 129 -11.57 16.53 -3.28
N THR A 130 -11.64 16.55 -4.60
CA THR A 130 -12.38 17.57 -5.36
C THR A 130 -13.91 17.46 -5.23
N ASP A 131 -14.42 16.31 -4.80
CA ASP A 131 -15.86 16.08 -4.62
C ASP A 131 -16.33 16.42 -3.19
N VAL A 132 -15.42 16.42 -2.20
CA VAL A 132 -15.78 16.53 -0.78
C VAL A 132 -15.39 17.86 -0.15
N THR A 133 -14.58 18.69 -0.84
CA THR A 133 -14.15 20.00 -0.33
C THR A 133 -13.99 21.02 -1.45
N THR A 134 -13.86 22.29 -1.06
CA THR A 134 -13.62 23.42 -1.99
C THR A 134 -12.12 23.68 -2.14
N GLU A 135 -11.70 24.35 -3.22
CA GLU A 135 -10.29 24.59 -3.53
C GLU A 135 -9.53 25.28 -2.39
N ASP A 136 -10.17 26.23 -1.69
CA ASP A 136 -9.61 26.97 -0.56
C ASP A 136 -9.33 26.12 0.68
N ARG A 137 -9.89 24.91 0.76
CA ARG A 137 -9.76 23.99 1.90
C ARG A 137 -9.05 22.69 1.56
N MET A 138 -8.70 22.45 0.30
CA MET A 138 -8.09 21.18 -0.14
C MET A 138 -6.82 20.84 0.66
N ASP A 139 -5.91 21.80 0.80
CA ASP A 139 -4.65 21.61 1.51
C ASP A 139 -4.88 21.26 2.99
N SER A 140 -5.79 21.99 3.63
CA SER A 140 -6.12 21.75 5.04
C SER A 140 -6.77 20.39 5.26
N VAL A 141 -7.70 19.99 4.39
CA VAL A 141 -8.39 18.69 4.49
C VAL A 141 -7.42 17.54 4.20
N SER A 142 -6.56 17.69 3.20
CA SER A 142 -5.54 16.69 2.85
C SER A 142 -4.53 16.53 3.99
N THR A 143 -3.93 17.62 4.46
CA THR A 143 -2.95 17.60 5.55
C THR A 143 -3.50 16.99 6.84
N LEU A 144 -4.74 17.35 7.20
CA LEU A 144 -5.40 16.78 8.38
C LEU A 144 -5.68 15.28 8.19
N GLY A 145 -6.04 14.86 6.99
CA GLY A 145 -6.22 13.45 6.65
C GLY A 145 -4.94 12.64 6.88
N TYR A 146 -3.83 13.09 6.30
CA TYR A 146 -2.52 12.48 6.48
C TYR A 146 -2.09 12.45 7.95
N GLY A 147 -2.18 13.57 8.66
CA GLY A 147 -1.81 13.65 10.07
C GLY A 147 -2.60 12.69 10.96
N LEU A 148 -3.92 12.60 10.77
CA LEU A 148 -4.74 11.62 11.47
C LEU A 148 -4.38 10.17 11.09
N GLY A 149 -4.07 9.92 9.81
CA GLY A 149 -3.61 8.63 9.33
C GLY A 149 -2.37 8.16 10.08
N TYR A 150 -1.34 8.99 10.14
CA TYR A 150 -0.09 8.67 10.83
C TYR A 150 -0.30 8.46 12.34
N ILE A 151 -0.98 9.40 13.02
CA ILE A 151 -1.15 9.33 14.48
C ILE A 151 -1.99 8.12 14.90
N GLY A 152 -3.07 7.82 14.21
CA GLY A 152 -3.99 6.77 14.62
C GLY A 152 -3.93 5.52 13.77
N GLY A 153 -3.99 5.68 12.44
CA GLY A 153 -4.04 4.57 11.50
C GLY A 153 -2.76 3.73 11.50
N SER A 154 -1.58 4.36 11.56
CA SER A 154 -0.29 3.66 11.62
C SER A 154 0.13 3.31 13.04
N THR A 155 0.08 4.28 13.94
CA THR A 155 0.66 4.15 15.29
C THR A 155 -0.09 3.13 16.14
N ILE A 156 -1.43 3.12 16.11
CA ILE A 156 -2.21 2.22 16.97
C ILE A 156 -1.99 0.74 16.63
N PRO A 157 -2.11 0.28 15.36
CA PRO A 157 -1.80 -1.11 15.03
C PRO A 157 -0.37 -1.52 15.36
N LEU A 158 0.61 -0.65 15.10
CA LEU A 158 2.00 -0.93 15.41
C LEU A 158 2.23 -1.06 16.92
N LEU A 159 1.64 -0.18 17.73
CA LEU A 159 1.69 -0.28 19.20
C LEU A 159 1.05 -1.56 19.71
N ILE A 160 -0.09 -1.96 19.16
CA ILE A 160 -0.74 -3.23 19.54
C ILE A 160 0.22 -4.41 19.30
N PHE A 161 0.88 -4.45 18.13
CA PHE A 161 1.86 -5.49 17.82
C PHE A 161 3.02 -5.50 18.83
N LEU A 162 3.60 -4.32 19.11
CA LEU A 162 4.72 -4.19 20.05
C LEU A 162 4.32 -4.61 21.47
N ILE A 163 3.14 -4.24 21.94
CA ILE A 163 2.62 -4.63 23.24
C ILE A 163 2.42 -6.15 23.31
N MET A 164 1.79 -6.75 22.29
CA MET A 164 1.61 -8.21 22.25
C MET A 164 2.95 -8.96 22.33
N ASN A 165 3.94 -8.48 21.59
CA ASN A 165 5.29 -9.05 21.66
C ASN A 165 5.92 -8.87 23.04
N ALA A 166 5.82 -7.69 23.63
CA ALA A 166 6.40 -7.37 24.94
C ALA A 166 5.78 -8.18 26.09
N VAL A 167 4.49 -8.52 26.02
CA VAL A 167 3.84 -9.39 27.02
C VAL A 167 4.05 -10.88 26.75
N GLY A 168 4.86 -11.26 25.76
CA GLY A 168 5.27 -12.64 25.52
C GLY A 168 4.27 -13.47 24.69
N VAL A 169 3.38 -12.85 23.92
CA VAL A 169 2.55 -13.59 22.96
C VAL A 169 3.45 -14.20 21.87
N PRO A 170 3.28 -15.47 21.49
CA PRO A 170 4.08 -16.10 20.46
C PRO A 170 4.09 -15.30 19.15
N MET A 171 5.26 -15.11 18.55
CA MET A 171 5.46 -14.24 17.38
C MET A 171 4.49 -14.56 16.22
N LEU A 172 4.32 -15.84 15.89
CA LEU A 172 3.40 -16.23 14.81
C LEU A 172 1.94 -15.86 15.12
N THR A 173 1.55 -15.90 16.39
CA THR A 173 0.21 -15.44 16.83
C THR A 173 0.10 -13.92 16.71
N CYS A 174 1.13 -13.17 17.10
CA CYS A 174 1.17 -11.71 16.91
C CYS A 174 1.02 -11.34 15.43
N LEU A 175 1.75 -12.03 14.54
CA LEU A 175 1.70 -11.80 13.09
C LEU A 175 0.32 -12.09 12.50
N GLY A 176 -0.25 -13.25 12.80
CA GLY A 176 -1.60 -13.60 12.34
C GLY A 176 -2.67 -12.62 12.82
N PHE A 177 -2.59 -12.23 14.10
CA PHE A 177 -3.50 -11.24 14.68
C PHE A 177 -3.37 -9.86 14.03
N ILE A 178 -2.13 -9.34 13.86
CA ILE A 178 -1.97 -7.97 13.35
C ILE A 178 -2.35 -7.86 11.88
N PHE A 179 -2.10 -8.87 11.05
CA PHE A 179 -2.58 -8.88 9.67
C PHE A 179 -4.11 -8.94 9.61
N GLY A 180 -4.73 -9.78 10.45
CA GLY A 180 -6.19 -9.85 10.56
C GLY A 180 -6.79 -8.53 11.06
N LEU A 181 -6.22 -7.93 12.10
CA LEU A 181 -6.61 -6.62 12.61
C LEU A 181 -6.49 -5.54 11.51
N THR A 182 -5.39 -5.53 10.76
CA THR A 182 -5.18 -4.57 9.67
C THR A 182 -6.26 -4.68 8.59
N ALA A 183 -6.63 -5.90 8.21
CA ALA A 183 -7.71 -6.13 7.24
C ALA A 183 -9.06 -5.61 7.74
N VAL A 184 -9.43 -5.94 8.99
CA VAL A 184 -10.67 -5.46 9.61
C VAL A 184 -10.65 -3.95 9.79
N TRP A 185 -9.54 -3.39 10.26
CA TRP A 185 -9.32 -1.95 10.42
C TRP A 185 -9.53 -1.22 9.10
N TRP A 186 -8.85 -1.65 8.06
CA TRP A 186 -8.98 -1.03 6.74
C TRP A 186 -10.41 -1.10 6.22
N LEU A 187 -11.06 -2.25 6.33
CA LEU A 187 -12.46 -2.42 5.91
C LEU A 187 -13.40 -1.48 6.68
N VAL A 188 -13.35 -1.52 8.02
CA VAL A 188 -14.30 -0.79 8.89
C VAL A 188 -14.18 0.72 8.70
N PHE A 189 -12.96 1.26 8.71
CA PHE A 189 -12.74 2.69 8.58
C PHE A 189 -12.87 3.21 7.13
N SER A 190 -12.96 2.31 6.13
CA SER A 190 -13.34 2.67 4.76
C SER A 190 -14.86 2.86 4.56
N VAL A 191 -15.69 2.26 5.44
CA VAL A 191 -17.16 2.33 5.33
C VAL A 191 -17.69 3.76 5.27
N PRO A 192 -17.22 4.73 6.08
CA PRO A 192 -17.69 6.11 6.02
C PRO A 192 -17.52 6.74 4.64
N LEU A 193 -16.40 6.50 3.94
CA LEU A 193 -16.19 6.99 2.59
C LEU A 193 -17.18 6.35 1.62
N VAL A 194 -17.30 5.02 1.66
CA VAL A 194 -18.21 4.28 0.76
C VAL A 194 -19.67 4.70 0.96
N LYS A 195 -20.10 5.01 2.18
CA LYS A 195 -21.49 5.42 2.47
C LYS A 195 -21.76 6.88 2.16
N ASN A 196 -20.86 7.79 2.51
CA ASN A 196 -21.15 9.22 2.59
C ASN A 196 -20.56 10.05 1.44
N CYS A 197 -19.52 9.54 0.73
CA CYS A 197 -18.94 10.27 -0.38
C CYS A 197 -19.61 9.88 -1.69
N GLU A 198 -19.99 10.88 -2.47
CA GLU A 198 -20.55 10.71 -3.80
C GLU A 198 -19.68 11.43 -4.82
N GLN A 199 -19.53 10.85 -6.00
CA GLN A 199 -18.87 11.49 -7.11
C GLN A 199 -19.78 12.57 -7.68
N THR A 200 -19.44 13.83 -7.47
CA THR A 200 -20.16 14.99 -8.03
C THR A 200 -19.60 15.40 -9.38
N SER A 201 -18.31 15.17 -9.59
CA SER A 201 -17.58 15.42 -10.83
C SER A 201 -17.63 14.22 -11.79
N GLY A 202 -17.25 14.44 -13.03
CA GLY A 202 -17.14 13.38 -14.03
C GLY A 202 -18.10 13.53 -15.20
N LYS A 203 -17.71 12.92 -16.33
CA LYS A 203 -18.47 12.98 -17.59
C LYS A 203 -19.42 11.79 -17.68
N PRO A 204 -20.65 11.97 -18.21
CA PRO A 204 -21.52 10.85 -18.52
C PRO A 204 -20.82 9.95 -19.56
N TYR A 205 -20.89 8.64 -19.36
CA TYR A 205 -20.29 7.68 -20.29
C TYR A 205 -20.94 7.77 -21.69
N LYS A 206 -20.10 7.95 -22.72
CA LYS A 206 -20.50 7.79 -24.12
C LYS A 206 -19.58 6.74 -24.77
N LYS A 207 -20.16 5.92 -25.64
CA LYS A 207 -19.40 4.89 -26.37
C LYS A 207 -18.30 5.57 -27.22
N GLY A 208 -17.03 5.21 -26.98
CA GLY A 208 -15.86 5.82 -27.64
C GLY A 208 -15.08 6.82 -26.79
N ASP A 209 -15.68 7.40 -25.73
CA ASP A 209 -15.00 8.39 -24.88
C ASP A 209 -13.77 7.82 -24.17
N VAL A 210 -13.80 6.56 -23.76
CA VAL A 210 -12.66 5.90 -23.12
C VAL A 210 -11.47 5.83 -24.07
N GLY A 211 -11.68 5.43 -25.33
CA GLY A 211 -10.60 5.40 -26.33
C GLY A 211 -10.04 6.80 -26.63
N ALA A 212 -10.91 7.81 -26.71
CA ALA A 212 -10.49 9.19 -26.88
C ALA A 212 -9.70 9.71 -25.66
N SER A 213 -10.14 9.39 -24.43
CA SER A 213 -9.46 9.78 -23.20
C SER A 213 -8.10 9.09 -23.07
N ILE A 214 -7.98 7.82 -23.41
CA ILE A 214 -6.70 7.11 -23.46
C ILE A 214 -5.75 7.76 -24.47
N LYS A 215 -6.25 8.08 -25.67
CA LYS A 215 -5.46 8.81 -26.68
C LYS A 215 -5.00 10.18 -26.15
N ASN A 216 -5.86 10.89 -25.42
CA ASN A 216 -5.50 12.16 -24.81
C ASN A 216 -4.39 12.01 -23.76
N VAL A 217 -4.38 10.92 -22.95
CA VAL A 217 -3.26 10.64 -22.02
C VAL A 217 -1.93 10.61 -22.79
N PHE A 218 -1.84 9.85 -23.89
CA PHE A 218 -0.62 9.80 -24.69
C PHE A 218 -0.27 11.17 -25.33
N THR A 219 -1.27 11.94 -25.73
CA THR A 219 -1.05 13.29 -26.28
C THR A 219 -0.47 14.20 -25.21
N THR A 220 -1.06 14.22 -24.00
CA THR A 220 -0.56 14.98 -22.86
C THR A 220 0.85 14.59 -22.46
N MET A 221 1.15 13.27 -22.43
CA MET A 221 2.52 12.80 -22.17
C MET A 221 3.53 13.34 -23.21
N LYS A 222 3.13 13.41 -24.48
CA LYS A 222 3.97 13.97 -25.54
C LYS A 222 4.16 15.50 -25.38
N GLU A 223 3.11 16.21 -25.00
CA GLU A 223 3.17 17.65 -24.71
C GLU A 223 4.09 17.96 -23.54
N ILE A 224 3.97 17.19 -22.44
CA ILE A 224 4.88 17.26 -21.29
C ILE A 224 6.33 17.01 -21.72
N GLY A 225 6.57 16.00 -22.57
CA GLY A 225 7.91 15.70 -23.11
C GLY A 225 8.49 16.80 -23.99
N ALA A 226 7.66 17.66 -24.56
CA ALA A 226 8.08 18.82 -25.36
C ALA A 226 8.41 20.05 -24.51
N ASP A 227 7.85 20.16 -23.31
CA ASP A 227 8.10 21.25 -22.35
C ASP A 227 9.31 20.88 -21.47
N LYS A 228 10.49 21.44 -21.80
CA LYS A 228 11.73 21.13 -21.09
C LYS A 228 11.69 21.40 -19.58
N PRO A 229 11.21 22.55 -19.07
CA PRO A 229 11.08 22.78 -17.64
C PRO A 229 10.24 21.74 -16.95
N MET A 230 9.08 21.42 -17.52
CA MET A 230 8.16 20.44 -16.98
C MET A 230 8.74 19.01 -16.99
N LEU A 231 9.40 18.64 -18.09
CA LEU A 231 10.09 17.35 -18.21
C LEU A 231 11.20 17.19 -17.15
N ILE A 232 12.05 18.21 -16.97
CA ILE A 232 13.11 18.19 -15.96
C ILE A 232 12.52 18.07 -14.56
N TYR A 233 11.46 18.82 -14.26
CA TYR A 233 10.77 18.71 -12.97
C TYR A 233 10.25 17.30 -12.71
N ILE A 234 9.55 16.69 -13.68
CA ILE A 234 8.98 15.34 -13.53
C ILE A 234 10.09 14.30 -13.36
N ILE A 235 11.17 14.39 -14.16
CA ILE A 235 12.30 13.46 -14.02
C ILE A 235 12.99 13.63 -12.66
N SER A 236 13.21 14.85 -12.21
CA SER A 236 13.82 15.12 -10.90
C SER A 236 12.95 14.61 -9.76
N TYR A 237 11.64 14.84 -9.85
CA TYR A 237 10.66 14.32 -8.88
C TYR A 237 10.61 12.80 -8.87
N PHE A 238 10.67 12.16 -10.06
CA PHE A 238 10.72 10.71 -10.18
C PHE A 238 11.89 10.11 -9.41
N PHE A 239 13.11 10.60 -9.64
CA PHE A 239 14.29 10.11 -8.91
C PHE A 239 14.23 10.41 -7.41
N TYR A 240 13.72 11.57 -7.02
CA TYR A 240 13.55 11.93 -5.62
C TYR A 240 12.57 10.97 -4.91
N ILE A 241 11.40 10.80 -5.47
CA ILE A 241 10.36 9.97 -4.85
C ILE A 241 10.70 8.47 -4.86
N ASP A 242 11.39 8.01 -5.92
CA ASP A 242 11.90 6.64 -6.01
C ASP A 242 12.90 6.34 -4.88
N GLY A 243 13.84 7.26 -4.62
CA GLY A 243 14.76 7.16 -3.49
C GLY A 243 14.05 7.11 -2.15
N VAL A 244 13.04 7.97 -1.92
CA VAL A 244 12.24 7.98 -0.69
C VAL A 244 11.48 6.67 -0.52
N HIS A 245 10.78 6.21 -1.55
CA HIS A 245 10.02 4.96 -1.50
C HIS A 245 10.91 3.74 -1.30
N THR A 246 12.09 3.71 -1.92
CA THR A 246 13.07 2.64 -1.73
C THR A 246 13.53 2.58 -0.27
N ILE A 247 13.87 3.70 0.35
CA ILE A 247 14.24 3.75 1.77
C ILE A 247 13.09 3.23 2.63
N ILE A 248 11.86 3.68 2.41
CA ILE A 248 10.69 3.27 3.19
C ILE A 248 10.45 1.76 3.04
N SER A 249 10.41 1.24 1.81
CA SER A 249 10.03 -0.15 1.53
C SER A 249 11.11 -1.17 1.84
N MET A 250 12.39 -0.77 1.83
CA MET A 250 13.51 -1.68 2.00
C MET A 250 14.20 -1.57 3.37
N SER A 251 13.91 -0.53 4.16
CA SER A 251 14.60 -0.26 5.42
C SER A 251 14.56 -1.44 6.41
N THR A 252 13.39 -2.05 6.56
CA THR A 252 13.20 -3.18 7.49
C THR A 252 13.90 -4.44 6.98
N SER A 253 13.74 -4.78 5.71
CA SER A 253 14.42 -5.94 5.10
C SER A 253 15.94 -5.76 5.12
N TYR A 254 16.44 -4.57 4.81
CA TYR A 254 17.87 -4.26 4.88
C TYR A 254 18.40 -4.36 6.30
N GLY A 255 17.69 -3.80 7.29
CA GLY A 255 18.07 -3.87 8.69
C GLY A 255 18.11 -5.31 9.22
N THR A 256 17.14 -6.14 8.84
CA THR A 256 17.13 -7.57 9.19
C THR A 256 18.34 -8.29 8.60
N ASN A 257 18.71 -8.03 7.36
CA ASN A 257 19.90 -8.62 6.73
C ASN A 257 21.23 -8.17 7.37
N LEU A 258 21.26 -6.98 7.97
CA LEU A 258 22.41 -6.50 8.77
C LEU A 258 22.43 -7.07 10.20
N GLY A 259 21.42 -7.86 10.59
CA GLY A 259 21.30 -8.43 11.93
C GLY A 259 20.87 -7.43 13.00
N LEU A 260 20.22 -6.32 12.62
CA LEU A 260 19.68 -5.36 13.58
C LEU A 260 18.50 -5.99 14.34
N ASP A 261 18.34 -5.58 15.59
CA ASP A 261 17.22 -6.01 16.42
C ASP A 261 15.89 -5.52 15.88
N SER A 262 14.96 -6.44 15.62
CA SER A 262 13.65 -6.14 15.06
C SER A 262 12.83 -5.20 15.94
N ALA A 263 12.90 -5.34 17.27
CA ALA A 263 12.15 -4.47 18.18
C ALA A 263 12.69 -3.03 18.13
N GLY A 264 14.01 -2.87 18.09
CA GLY A 264 14.66 -1.57 17.93
C GLY A 264 14.31 -0.89 16.61
N MET A 265 14.28 -1.65 15.51
CA MET A 265 13.87 -1.13 14.20
C MET A 265 12.41 -0.65 14.21
N LEU A 266 11.49 -1.43 14.77
CA LEU A 266 10.07 -1.07 14.86
C LEU A 266 9.84 0.15 15.75
N LEU A 267 10.59 0.29 16.86
CA LEU A 267 10.57 1.48 17.71
C LEU A 267 11.07 2.73 16.96
N ALA A 268 12.15 2.59 16.19
CA ALA A 268 12.65 3.69 15.37
C ALA A 268 11.63 4.13 14.33
N LEU A 269 10.96 3.18 13.66
CA LEU A 269 9.89 3.47 12.70
C LEU A 269 8.67 4.11 13.38
N LEU A 270 8.33 3.69 14.61
CA LEU A 270 7.27 4.33 15.40
C LEU A 270 7.59 5.79 15.68
N LEU A 271 8.84 6.11 16.03
CA LEU A 271 9.27 7.50 16.24
C LEU A 271 9.11 8.34 14.98
N VAL A 272 9.48 7.81 13.82
CA VAL A 272 9.29 8.49 12.52
C VAL A 272 7.81 8.77 12.21
N GLN A 273 6.89 7.91 12.66
CA GLN A 273 5.44 8.13 12.46
C GLN A 273 4.88 9.29 13.30
N VAL A 274 5.52 9.61 14.43
CA VAL A 274 5.05 10.65 15.38
C VAL A 274 5.71 12.00 15.16
N LEU A 275 6.95 12.02 14.63
CA LEU A 275 7.72 13.23 14.33
C LEU A 275 7.33 13.85 12.99
#